data_0579649b842c614dbdd9637ece7e65cd
#
_entry.id   0579649b842c614dbdd9637ece7e65cd
#
_cell.length_a   1.000
_cell.length_b   1.000
_cell.length_c   1.000
_cell.angle_alpha   90.00
_cell.angle_beta   90.00
_cell.angle_gamma   90.00
#
_symmetry.space_group_name_H-M   'P 1'
#
loop_
_entity.id
_entity.type
_entity.pdbx_description
1 polymer ?
#
loop_
_entity_poly.entity_id
_entity_poly.type
_entity_poly.pdbx_seq_one_letter_code
_entity_poly.pdbx_strand_id
1 'polypeptide(L)' 'MAFSVVSKKSGKTYFLHRRLQELKGGQKVTLYYFGGEAKECAIDALPEGYEVSENTKTGLPLLKKIR' A
#
# COMPACT_ATOMS: atom_id res chain seq x y z
N MET A 1 2.22 -13.68 7.14
CA MET A 1 1.02 -13.32 6.39
C MET A 1 1.05 -11.87 5.99
N ALA A 2 0.55 -11.54 4.83
CA ALA A 2 0.59 -10.16 4.35
C ALA A 2 -0.65 -9.38 4.82
N PHE A 3 -0.44 -8.10 5.10
CA PHE A 3 -1.55 -7.21 5.41
C PHE A 3 -2.42 -7.05 4.17
N SER A 4 -3.70 -7.24 4.33
CA SER A 4 -4.62 -7.20 3.20
C SER A 4 -5.84 -6.34 3.50
N VAL A 5 -6.42 -5.79 2.44
CA VAL A 5 -7.68 -5.07 2.53
C VAL A 5 -8.56 -5.49 1.36
N VAL A 6 -9.86 -5.45 1.60
CA VAL A 6 -10.83 -5.75 0.55
C VAL A 6 -11.43 -4.45 0.06
N SER A 7 -11.37 -4.24 -1.25
CA SER A 7 -11.99 -3.06 -1.85
C SER A 7 -13.51 -3.19 -1.81
N LYS A 8 -14.16 -2.21 -1.23
CA LYS A 8 -15.63 -2.24 -1.12
C LYS A 8 -16.30 -2.08 -2.49
N LYS A 9 -15.66 -1.35 -3.37
CA LYS A 9 -16.23 -1.08 -4.67
C LYS A 9 -16.10 -2.26 -5.63
N SER A 10 -14.92 -2.87 -5.68
CA SER A 10 -14.66 -3.97 -6.60
C SER A 10 -14.75 -5.35 -5.97
N GLY A 11 -14.73 -5.43 -4.64
CA GLY A 11 -14.74 -6.68 -3.92
C GLY A 11 -13.47 -7.49 -4.03
N LYS A 12 -12.41 -6.89 -4.55
CA LYS A 12 -11.12 -7.57 -4.70
C LYS A 12 -10.27 -7.39 -3.46
N THR A 13 -9.46 -8.40 -3.16
CA THR A 13 -8.53 -8.34 -2.06
C THR A 13 -7.19 -7.81 -2.55
N TYR A 14 -6.65 -6.84 -1.83
CA TYR A 14 -5.36 -6.26 -2.14
C TYR A 14 -4.42 -6.43 -0.97
N PHE A 15 -3.14 -6.61 -1.27
CA PHE A 15 -2.09 -6.77 -0.28
C PHE A 15 -1.19 -5.56 -0.27
N LEU A 16 -0.80 -5.14 0.92
CA LEU A 16 0.07 -3.99 1.09
C LEU A 16 1.51 -4.37 0.83
N HIS A 17 2.18 -3.56 0.03
CA HIS A 17 3.58 -3.76 -0.32
C HIS A 17 4.39 -2.52 0.04
N ARG A 18 5.66 -2.75 0.32
CA ARG A 18 6.61 -1.67 0.59
C ARG A 18 7.73 -1.75 -0.43
N ARG A 19 8.08 -0.62 -1.01
CA ARG A 19 9.15 -0.56 -1.99
C ARG A 19 10.07 0.60 -1.65
N LEU A 20 11.37 0.34 -1.67
CA LEU A 20 12.37 1.38 -1.53
C LEU A 20 12.77 1.88 -2.91
N GLN A 21 12.74 3.19 -3.09
CA GLN A 21 13.13 3.81 -4.35
C GLN A 21 14.28 4.78 -4.09
N GLU A 22 15.33 4.65 -4.89
CA GLU A 22 16.46 5.55 -4.80
C GLU A 22 16.28 6.69 -5.80
N LEU A 23 16.37 7.91 -5.30
CA LEU A 23 16.24 9.11 -6.11
C LEU A 23 17.60 9.61 -6.54
N LYS A 24 17.62 10.48 -7.54
CA LYS A 24 18.85 11.15 -7.94
C LYS A 24 19.37 11.96 -6.75
N GLY A 25 20.66 11.91 -6.53
CA GLY A 25 21.28 12.58 -5.40
C GLY A 25 21.46 11.71 -4.18
N GLY A 26 21.15 10.43 -4.28
CA GLY A 26 21.40 9.47 -3.22
C GLY A 26 20.33 9.40 -2.14
N GLN A 27 19.20 10.06 -2.35
CA GLN A 27 18.09 9.99 -1.40
C GLN A 27 17.28 8.74 -1.65
N LYS A 28 16.78 8.14 -0.56
CA LYS A 28 15.93 6.98 -0.65
C LYS A 28 14.57 7.30 -0.05
N VAL A 29 13.52 6.85 -0.73
CA VAL A 29 12.15 7.03 -0.23
C VAL A 29 11.47 5.67 -0.16
N THR A 30 10.59 5.53 0.82
CA THR A 30 9.79 4.34 0.97
C THR A 30 8.42 4.58 0.35
N LEU A 31 8.03 3.71 -0.57
CA LEU A 31 6.73 3.78 -1.22
C LEU A 31 5.89 2.60 -0.79
N TYR A 32 4.61 2.86 -0.63
CA TYR A 32 3.64 1.82 -0.29
C TYR A 32 2.61 1.72 -1.40
N TYR A 33 2.23 0.50 -1.73
CA TYR A 33 1.21 0.29 -2.75
C TYR A 33 0.45 -0.99 -2.46
N PHE A 34 -0.71 -1.10 -3.05
CA PHE A 34 -1.54 -2.30 -2.94
C PHE A 34 -1.54 -3.05 -4.26
N GLY A 35 -1.44 -4.36 -4.17
CA GLY A 35 -1.50 -5.23 -5.33
C GLY A 35 -2.39 -6.43 -5.07
N GLY A 36 -2.90 -7.03 -6.13
CA GLY A 36 -3.78 -8.17 -6.03
C GLY A 36 -3.12 -9.46 -5.58
N GLU A 37 -1.81 -9.48 -5.50
CA GLU A 37 -1.05 -10.66 -5.08
C GLU A 37 0.00 -10.27 -4.06
N ALA A 38 0.23 -11.16 -3.09
CA ALA A 38 1.30 -10.97 -2.13
C ALA A 38 2.63 -11.33 -2.79
N LYS A 39 3.52 -10.34 -2.91
CA LYS A 39 4.85 -10.53 -3.50
C LYS A 39 5.91 -10.42 -2.42
N GLU A 40 7.17 -10.49 -2.82
CA GLU A 40 8.27 -10.41 -1.87
C GLU A 40 8.28 -9.11 -1.05
N CYS A 41 7.74 -8.05 -1.62
CA CYS A 41 7.67 -6.75 -0.96
C CYS A 41 6.46 -6.61 -0.04
N ALA A 42 5.63 -7.65 0.07
CA ALA A 42 4.44 -7.60 0.92
C ALA A 42 4.83 -7.48 2.38
N ILE A 43 4.11 -6.63 3.11
CA ILE A 43 4.36 -6.43 4.54
C ILE A 43 3.16 -6.90 5.35
N ASP A 44 3.42 -7.26 6.60
CA ASP A 44 2.41 -7.89 7.45
C ASP A 44 1.51 -6.92 8.20
N ALA A 45 1.90 -5.68 8.28
CA ALA A 45 1.17 -4.73 9.10
C ALA A 45 1.16 -3.34 8.47
N LEU A 46 0.15 -2.57 8.86
CA LEU A 46 0.04 -1.18 8.43
C LEU A 46 1.18 -0.36 9.04
N PRO A 47 1.89 0.44 8.22
CA PRO A 47 2.96 1.30 8.76
C PRO A 47 2.42 2.32 9.74
N GLU A 48 3.23 2.65 10.73
CA GLU A 48 2.86 3.66 11.70
C GLU A 48 2.76 5.02 11.02
N GLY A 49 1.70 5.76 11.36
CA GLY A 49 1.46 7.07 10.79
C GLY A 49 0.72 7.05 9.45
N TYR A 50 0.21 5.89 9.06
CA TYR A 50 -0.57 5.74 7.84
C TYR A 50 -1.90 5.10 8.12
N GLU A 51 -2.85 5.36 7.25
CA GLU A 51 -4.15 4.71 7.31
C GLU A 51 -4.59 4.27 5.92
N VAL A 52 -5.46 3.29 5.88
CA VAL A 52 -5.99 2.80 4.62
C VAL A 52 -7.14 3.70 4.18
N SER A 53 -7.05 4.16 2.94
CA SER A 53 -8.11 4.94 2.31
C SER A 53 -8.50 4.27 1.01
N GLU A 54 -9.68 4.54 0.53
CA GLU A 54 -10.15 3.97 -0.74
C GLU A 54 -10.45 5.08 -1.72
N ASN A 55 -9.94 4.92 -2.93
CA ASN A 55 -10.25 5.85 -4.01
C ASN A 55 -11.62 5.52 -4.55
N THR A 56 -12.58 6.41 -4.35
CA THR A 56 -13.95 6.17 -4.75
C THR A 56 -14.14 6.13 -6.26
N LYS A 57 -13.22 6.70 -7.01
CA LYS A 57 -13.32 6.70 -8.47
C LYS A 57 -12.89 5.36 -9.07
N THR A 58 -11.82 4.79 -8.55
CA THR A 58 -11.28 3.54 -9.10
C THR A 58 -11.54 2.33 -8.22
N GLY A 59 -11.86 2.56 -6.96
CA GLY A 59 -12.07 1.48 -6.00
C GLY A 59 -10.77 0.87 -5.50
N LEU A 60 -9.63 1.50 -5.78
CA LEU A 60 -8.34 1.00 -5.33
C LEU A 60 -8.02 1.51 -3.93
N PRO A 61 -7.52 0.63 -3.06
CA PRO A 61 -7.08 1.08 -1.75
C PRO A 61 -5.77 1.85 -1.84
N LEU A 62 -5.63 2.83 -0.97
CA LEU A 62 -4.46 3.68 -0.90
C LEU A 62 -4.02 3.82 0.55
N LEU A 63 -2.74 4.11 0.74
CA LEU A 63 -2.26 4.52 2.05
C LEU A 63 -2.23 6.03 2.10
N LYS A 64 -2.82 6.55 3.16
CA LYS A 64 -2.87 7.98 3.40
C LYS A 64 -2.06 8.29 4.64
N LYS A 65 -1.23 9.30 4.55
CA LYS A 65 -0.43 9.73 5.68
C LYS A 65 -1.34 10.48 6.66
N ILE A 66 -1.30 10.09 7.92
CA ILE A 66 -2.16 10.69 8.94
C ILE A 66 -1.65 12.08 9.31
N ARG A 67 -0.34 12.32 9.23
CA ARG A 67 0.25 13.62 9.52
C ARG A 67 0.86 14.25 8.31
#